data_45a6405d2f2306824472b7d11268abd9
#
_entry.id   45a6405d2f2306824472b7d11268abd9
#
_cell.length_a   1.000
_cell.length_b   1.000
_cell.length_c   1.000
_cell.angle_alpha   90.00
_cell.angle_beta   90.00
_cell.angle_gamma   90.00
#
_symmetry.space_group_name_H-M   'P 1'
#
loop_
_entity.id
_entity.type
_entity.pdbx_description
1 polymer ?
#
loop_
_entity_poly.entity_id
_entity_poly.type
_entity_poly.pdbx_seq_one_letter_code
_entity_poly.pdbx_strand_id
1 'polypeptide(L)'
;MIYIESKRRKINRLIKKYPNAIIADVTSKSDTALIKLSPFYPWGDIPVPYTPNMVASCVEAVWQGLKVFEKSDVDIETFKNDTMRGLKRTSKKFGKILGHRRGVYGDVLFDYLEARKRIYIRSYRWMLENKALYIIERMREANKNQDIVLLDYETNCDITNVTKPLSHAYLVKAYVEGIAPYEDVKEKIVHHHYYTGKRTISWTTEEEVFKKVQSQEQKDTQLSIEFDF
;
A
#
# COMPACT_ATOMS: atom_id res chain seq x y z
N MET A 1 16.72 -5.23 -18.34
CA MET A 1 16.59 -4.09 -17.39
C MET A 1 15.16 -3.61 -17.33
N ILE A 2 14.77 -2.87 -16.24
CA ILE A 2 13.42 -2.28 -16.12
C ILE A 2 13.52 -0.76 -16.12
N TYR A 3 12.78 -0.12 -17.02
CA TYR A 3 12.70 1.33 -17.16
C TYR A 3 11.32 1.84 -16.75
N ILE A 4 11.22 3.10 -16.35
CA ILE A 4 9.94 3.76 -16.04
C ILE A 4 9.78 4.94 -16.97
N GLU A 5 8.65 5.00 -17.64
CA GLU A 5 8.32 6.06 -18.58
C GLU A 5 6.89 6.59 -18.37
N SER A 6 6.68 7.83 -18.76
CA SER A 6 5.36 8.42 -18.63
C SER A 6 4.38 7.82 -19.64
N LYS A 7 3.22 7.37 -19.16
CA LYS A 7 2.09 6.91 -19.98
C LYS A 7 1.62 7.96 -20.99
N ARG A 8 1.93 9.24 -20.75
CA ARG A 8 1.58 10.34 -21.69
C ARG A 8 2.48 10.37 -22.93
N ARG A 9 3.58 9.60 -22.96
CA ARG A 9 4.45 9.50 -24.15
C ARG A 9 3.78 8.70 -25.27
N LYS A 10 4.00 9.15 -26.51
CA LYS A 10 3.53 8.42 -27.70
C LYS A 10 4.26 7.07 -27.79
N ILE A 11 3.51 6.00 -28.02
CA ILE A 11 4.02 4.63 -28.09
C ILE A 11 5.17 4.47 -29.09
N ASN A 12 5.06 5.10 -30.28
CA ASN A 12 6.11 5.04 -31.31
C ASN A 12 7.45 5.63 -30.86
N ARG A 13 7.43 6.62 -29.94
CA ARG A 13 8.68 7.16 -29.33
C ARG A 13 9.29 6.19 -28.34
N LEU A 14 8.46 5.43 -27.64
CA LEU A 14 8.92 4.42 -26.69
C LEU A 14 9.54 3.24 -27.44
N ILE A 15 8.87 2.73 -28.47
CA ILE A 15 9.38 1.64 -29.32
C ILE A 15 10.72 2.04 -29.96
N LYS A 16 10.85 3.29 -30.45
CA LYS A 16 12.11 3.79 -31.02
C LYS A 16 13.23 3.89 -29.96
N LYS A 17 12.87 4.27 -28.73
CA LYS A 17 13.85 4.43 -27.63
C LYS A 17 14.27 3.08 -27.04
N TYR A 18 13.37 2.13 -26.99
CA TYR A 18 13.54 0.82 -26.40
C TYR A 18 13.13 -0.27 -27.40
N PRO A 19 13.91 -0.46 -28.49
CA PRO A 19 13.62 -1.50 -29.46
C PRO A 19 13.67 -2.86 -28.76
N ASN A 20 12.73 -3.72 -29.00
CA ASN A 20 12.60 -5.06 -28.41
C ASN A 20 12.22 -5.11 -26.92
N ALA A 21 11.95 -3.99 -26.25
CA ALA A 21 11.46 -4.02 -24.88
C ALA A 21 9.94 -4.30 -24.82
N ILE A 22 9.54 -4.98 -23.75
CA ILE A 22 8.11 -5.12 -23.42
C ILE A 22 7.60 -3.81 -22.87
N ILE A 23 6.59 -3.23 -23.51
CA ILE A 23 5.92 -2.03 -23.00
C ILE A 23 4.74 -2.45 -22.13
N ALA A 24 4.85 -2.23 -20.84
CA ALA A 24 3.93 -2.70 -19.81
C ALA A 24 3.20 -1.51 -19.14
N ASP A 25 1.93 -1.33 -19.47
CA ASP A 25 1.09 -0.32 -18.83
C ASP A 25 0.54 -0.84 -17.50
N VAL A 26 1.04 -0.31 -16.37
CA VAL A 26 0.61 -0.69 -15.03
C VAL A 26 -0.40 0.29 -14.42
N THR A 27 -0.92 1.23 -15.21
CA THR A 27 -1.87 2.25 -14.73
C THR A 27 -3.28 1.69 -14.59
N SER A 28 -4.14 2.45 -13.92
CA SER A 28 -5.59 2.17 -13.81
C SER A 28 -6.36 2.29 -15.15
N LYS A 29 -5.67 2.60 -16.23
CA LYS A 29 -6.21 2.70 -17.59
C LYS A 29 -5.60 1.66 -18.54
N SER A 30 -4.89 0.70 -17.99
CA SER A 30 -4.40 -0.43 -18.77
C SER A 30 -5.57 -1.27 -19.29
N ASP A 31 -5.49 -1.71 -20.53
CA ASP A 31 -6.41 -2.63 -21.20
C ASP A 31 -5.97 -4.11 -21.05
N THR A 32 -4.90 -4.34 -20.31
CA THR A 32 -4.34 -5.67 -20.05
C THR A 32 -4.52 -6.10 -18.59
N ALA A 33 -4.18 -7.35 -18.29
CA ALA A 33 -4.16 -7.85 -16.91
C ALA A 33 -3.23 -7.05 -15.98
N LEU A 34 -2.33 -6.22 -16.52
CA LEU A 34 -1.43 -5.37 -15.72
C LEU A 34 -2.15 -4.23 -15.01
N ILE A 35 -3.42 -3.93 -15.34
CA ILE A 35 -4.29 -3.04 -14.55
C ILE A 35 -4.34 -3.47 -13.07
N LYS A 36 -4.16 -4.75 -12.80
CA LYS A 36 -4.10 -5.34 -11.47
C LYS A 36 -2.93 -4.82 -10.61
N LEU A 37 -1.90 -4.25 -11.22
CA LEU A 37 -0.80 -3.58 -10.51
C LEU A 37 -1.11 -2.13 -10.14
N SER A 38 -2.23 -1.58 -10.62
CA SER A 38 -2.66 -0.25 -10.21
C SER A 38 -3.06 -0.23 -8.74
N PRO A 39 -2.67 0.81 -7.96
CA PRO A 39 -3.12 0.96 -6.57
C PRO A 39 -4.65 1.15 -6.44
N PHE A 40 -5.35 1.40 -7.54
CA PHE A 40 -6.81 1.53 -7.60
C PHE A 40 -7.53 0.21 -7.83
N TYR A 41 -6.81 -0.86 -8.21
CA TYR A 41 -7.45 -2.13 -8.53
C TYR A 41 -8.05 -2.79 -7.29
N PRO A 42 -9.34 -3.19 -7.32
CA PRO A 42 -10.07 -3.67 -6.14
C PRO A 42 -9.78 -5.15 -5.86
N TRP A 43 -8.59 -5.44 -5.38
CA TRP A 43 -8.20 -6.78 -4.97
C TRP A 43 -9.02 -7.32 -3.79
N GLY A 44 -9.51 -6.42 -2.94
CA GLY A 44 -10.10 -6.76 -1.65
C GLY A 44 -9.07 -7.15 -0.60
N ASP A 45 -9.50 -7.13 0.65
CA ASP A 45 -8.75 -7.61 1.83
C ASP A 45 -7.37 -6.97 2.04
N ILE A 46 -7.15 -5.76 1.54
CA ILE A 46 -5.91 -5.03 1.79
C ILE A 46 -5.90 -4.56 3.25
N PRO A 47 -5.00 -5.05 4.12
CA PRO A 47 -4.99 -4.64 5.53
C PRO A 47 -4.77 -3.13 5.67
N VAL A 48 -5.58 -2.51 6.52
CA VAL A 48 -5.38 -1.10 6.88
C VAL A 48 -4.27 -1.03 7.96
N PRO A 49 -3.12 -0.41 7.66
CA PRO A 49 -2.01 -0.34 8.60
C PRO A 49 -2.43 0.24 9.94
N TYR A 50 -1.90 -0.32 11.04
CA TYR A 50 -2.20 0.10 12.43
C TYR A 50 -3.68 -0.02 12.84
N THR A 51 -4.48 -0.80 12.10
CA THR A 51 -5.89 -1.03 12.43
C THR A 51 -6.20 -2.51 12.33
N PRO A 52 -6.05 -3.28 13.42
CA PRO A 52 -6.34 -4.71 13.43
C PRO A 52 -7.75 -5.02 12.90
N ASN A 53 -7.88 -6.11 12.16
CA ASN A 53 -9.15 -6.62 11.62
C ASN A 53 -9.90 -5.66 10.67
N MET A 54 -9.23 -4.62 10.15
CA MET A 54 -9.81 -3.74 9.14
C MET A 54 -9.09 -3.89 7.81
N VAL A 55 -9.87 -4.02 6.75
CA VAL A 55 -9.38 -4.18 5.38
C VAL A 55 -10.01 -3.15 4.44
N ALA A 56 -9.36 -2.92 3.32
CA ALA A 56 -9.84 -2.04 2.27
C ALA A 56 -9.88 -2.76 0.92
N SER A 57 -10.66 -2.22 0.00
CA SER A 57 -10.81 -2.74 -1.36
C SER A 57 -9.53 -2.67 -2.19
N CYS A 58 -8.73 -1.61 -1.99
CA CYS A 58 -7.50 -1.37 -2.76
C CYS A 58 -6.52 -0.49 -1.98
N VAL A 59 -5.28 -0.41 -2.47
CA VAL A 59 -4.22 0.41 -1.84
C VAL A 59 -4.57 1.90 -1.81
N GLU A 60 -5.16 2.41 -2.88
CA GLU A 60 -5.60 3.83 -2.92
C GLU A 60 -6.71 4.08 -1.91
N ALA A 61 -7.61 3.12 -1.66
CA ALA A 61 -8.63 3.24 -0.64
C ALA A 61 -8.02 3.38 0.77
N VAL A 62 -6.99 2.58 1.09
CA VAL A 62 -6.22 2.74 2.35
C VAL A 62 -5.64 4.15 2.45
N TRP A 63 -4.95 4.61 1.39
CA TRP A 63 -4.31 5.91 1.35
C TRP A 63 -5.28 7.07 1.53
N GLN A 64 -6.38 7.04 0.79
CA GLN A 64 -7.37 8.11 0.85
C GLN A 64 -8.23 8.05 2.11
N GLY A 65 -8.59 6.86 2.58
CA GLY A 65 -9.39 6.69 3.78
C GLY A 65 -8.69 7.19 5.05
N LEU A 66 -7.39 6.96 5.18
CA LEU A 66 -6.61 7.44 6.34
C LEU A 66 -6.20 8.92 6.26
N LYS A 67 -6.47 9.61 5.14
CA LYS A 67 -6.12 11.01 4.95
C LYS A 67 -7.02 11.93 5.78
N VAL A 68 -6.41 12.83 6.54
CA VAL A 68 -7.09 13.80 7.41
C VAL A 68 -6.99 15.21 6.82
N PHE A 69 -8.09 15.92 6.85
CA PHE A 69 -8.23 17.29 6.37
C PHE A 69 -8.77 18.20 7.49
N GLU A 70 -8.72 19.51 7.29
CA GLU A 70 -9.31 20.48 8.24
C GLU A 70 -10.81 20.25 8.50
N LYS A 71 -11.55 19.79 7.49
CA LYS A 71 -13.02 19.62 7.54
C LYS A 71 -13.46 18.15 7.45
N SER A 72 -12.55 17.20 7.49
CA SER A 72 -12.89 15.78 7.40
C SER A 72 -11.76 14.90 7.93
N ASP A 73 -12.10 14.02 8.85
CA ASP A 73 -11.19 13.03 9.40
C ASP A 73 -11.14 11.77 8.51
N VAL A 74 -10.64 10.65 9.07
CA VAL A 74 -10.64 9.33 8.44
C VAL A 74 -12.02 9.00 7.87
N ASP A 75 -12.02 8.41 6.68
CA ASP A 75 -13.23 8.05 5.96
C ASP A 75 -13.24 6.53 5.69
N ILE A 76 -13.89 5.78 6.58
CA ILE A 76 -13.97 4.34 6.51
C ILE A 76 -14.81 3.84 5.32
N GLU A 77 -15.75 4.66 4.81
CA GLU A 77 -16.52 4.29 3.63
C GLU A 77 -15.65 4.27 2.37
N THR A 78 -14.60 5.09 2.32
CA THR A 78 -13.60 5.03 1.26
C THR A 78 -12.93 3.65 1.17
N PHE A 79 -12.75 2.93 2.29
CA PHE A 79 -12.15 1.58 2.26
C PHE A 79 -12.99 0.56 1.49
N LYS A 80 -14.30 0.74 1.43
CA LYS A 80 -15.24 -0.17 0.75
C LYS A 80 -15.34 0.09 -0.76
N ASN A 81 -14.80 1.20 -1.25
CA ASN A 81 -14.95 1.60 -2.64
C ASN A 81 -14.11 0.72 -3.58
N ASP A 82 -14.77 -0.15 -4.31
CA ASP A 82 -14.20 -1.11 -5.27
C ASP A 82 -14.38 -0.70 -6.75
N THR A 83 -14.87 0.52 -6.99
CA THR A 83 -15.25 0.97 -8.34
C THR A 83 -14.10 1.53 -9.16
N MET A 84 -12.89 1.66 -8.60
CA MET A 84 -11.74 2.37 -9.18
C MET A 84 -11.99 3.86 -9.47
N ARG A 85 -13.13 4.40 -9.02
CA ARG A 85 -13.56 5.79 -9.27
C ARG A 85 -13.94 6.47 -7.97
N GLY A 86 -13.85 7.80 -7.95
CA GLY A 86 -14.31 8.59 -6.79
C GLY A 86 -13.47 8.42 -5.50
N LEU A 87 -12.37 7.67 -5.52
CA LEU A 87 -11.53 7.41 -4.36
C LEU A 87 -10.80 8.66 -3.85
N LYS A 88 -10.42 9.57 -4.75
CA LYS A 88 -9.59 10.74 -4.38
C LYS A 88 -10.37 11.76 -3.56
N ARG A 89 -9.94 11.96 -2.34
CA ARG A 89 -10.41 13.04 -1.45
C ARG A 89 -9.53 14.28 -1.68
N THR A 90 -10.16 15.45 -1.90
CA THR A 90 -9.46 16.65 -2.38
C THR A 90 -9.55 17.82 -1.40
N SER A 91 -8.50 18.65 -1.35
CA SER A 91 -8.47 19.87 -0.55
C SER A 91 -9.56 20.86 -0.97
N LYS A 92 -9.98 20.85 -2.23
CA LYS A 92 -11.09 21.69 -2.70
C LYS A 92 -12.39 21.42 -1.91
N LYS A 93 -12.64 20.14 -1.55
CA LYS A 93 -13.85 19.72 -0.82
C LYS A 93 -13.69 19.80 0.69
N PHE A 94 -12.51 19.41 1.20
CA PHE A 94 -12.32 19.15 2.63
C PHE A 94 -11.34 20.10 3.33
N GLY A 95 -10.81 21.10 2.65
CA GLY A 95 -9.80 22.01 3.21
C GLY A 95 -8.38 21.45 3.11
N LYS A 96 -7.45 22.06 3.82
CA LYS A 96 -6.03 21.67 3.82
C LYS A 96 -5.86 20.24 4.34
N ILE A 97 -4.92 19.51 3.77
CA ILE A 97 -4.50 18.19 4.27
C ILE A 97 -3.64 18.41 5.51
N LEU A 98 -4.01 17.79 6.63
CA LEU A 98 -3.28 17.84 7.90
C LEU A 98 -2.27 16.69 8.01
N GLY A 99 -2.53 15.54 7.36
CA GLY A 99 -1.69 14.38 7.39
C GLY A 99 -2.45 13.10 7.08
N HIS A 100 -1.89 11.96 7.50
CA HIS A 100 -2.57 10.67 7.47
C HIS A 100 -2.56 10.07 8.86
N ARG A 101 -3.69 9.57 9.29
CA ARG A 101 -3.81 8.98 10.62
C ARG A 101 -3.06 7.65 10.72
N ARG A 102 -2.35 7.46 11.82
CA ARG A 102 -1.72 6.18 12.15
C ARG A 102 -2.79 5.18 12.60
N GLY A 103 -3.42 4.51 11.63
CA GLY A 103 -4.59 3.69 11.84
C GLY A 103 -5.87 4.51 12.05
N VAL A 104 -7.02 3.85 11.95
CA VAL A 104 -8.33 4.52 12.02
C VAL A 104 -8.59 5.19 13.36
N TYR A 105 -8.14 4.57 14.45
CA TYR A 105 -8.41 4.99 15.83
C TYR A 105 -7.20 5.62 16.52
N GLY A 106 -6.09 5.82 15.80
CA GLY A 106 -4.87 6.38 16.38
C GLY A 106 -4.94 7.90 16.54
N ASP A 107 -4.21 8.45 17.50
CA ASP A 107 -4.13 9.90 17.77
C ASP A 107 -3.03 10.61 16.98
N VAL A 108 -2.09 9.82 16.41
CA VAL A 108 -0.92 10.36 15.69
C VAL A 108 -1.24 10.59 14.22
N LEU A 109 -0.86 11.75 13.72
CA LEU A 109 -0.85 12.04 12.28
C LEU A 109 0.57 11.94 11.74
N PHE A 110 0.74 11.14 10.70
CA PHE A 110 1.95 11.12 9.90
C PHE A 110 1.95 12.29 8.92
N ASP A 111 3.09 12.93 8.76
CA ASP A 111 3.32 13.81 7.63
C ASP A 111 3.30 13.04 6.30
N TYR A 112 3.47 13.75 5.19
CA TYR A 112 3.36 13.12 3.87
C TYR A 112 4.45 12.07 3.61
N LEU A 113 5.69 12.30 4.10
CA LEU A 113 6.80 11.37 3.90
C LEU A 113 6.63 10.10 4.74
N GLU A 114 6.31 10.27 6.02
CA GLU A 114 6.08 9.13 6.91
C GLU A 114 4.84 8.33 6.48
N ALA A 115 3.77 8.99 6.08
CA ALA A 115 2.60 8.32 5.52
C ALA A 115 2.93 7.54 4.23
N ARG A 116 3.75 8.12 3.33
CA ARG A 116 4.21 7.45 2.12
C ARG A 116 4.94 6.15 2.45
N LYS A 117 5.85 6.18 3.43
CA LYS A 117 6.63 5.01 3.86
C LYS A 117 5.76 3.99 4.57
N ARG A 118 5.04 4.41 5.62
CA ARG A 118 4.40 3.54 6.61
C ARG A 118 2.98 3.11 6.25
N ILE A 119 2.33 3.81 5.32
CA ILE A 119 0.99 3.47 4.84
C ILE A 119 1.06 3.02 3.39
N TYR A 120 1.47 3.92 2.46
CA TYR A 120 1.36 3.64 1.03
C TYR A 120 2.27 2.51 0.56
N ILE A 121 3.58 2.61 0.81
CA ILE A 121 4.55 1.61 0.37
C ILE A 121 4.26 0.26 1.06
N ARG A 122 3.95 0.27 2.35
CA ARG A 122 3.61 -0.93 3.12
C ARG A 122 2.38 -1.65 2.54
N SER A 123 1.27 -0.93 2.29
CA SER A 123 0.06 -1.52 1.70
C SER A 123 0.29 -2.01 0.28
N TYR A 124 1.07 -1.27 -0.52
CA TYR A 124 1.39 -1.64 -1.89
C TYR A 124 2.26 -2.91 -1.94
N ARG A 125 3.28 -2.98 -1.08
CA ARG A 125 4.12 -4.17 -0.94
C ARG A 125 3.28 -5.39 -0.53
N TRP A 126 2.42 -5.24 0.47
CA TRP A 126 1.52 -6.32 0.89
C TRP A 126 0.66 -6.81 -0.28
N MET A 127 0.11 -5.90 -1.07
CA MET A 127 -0.68 -6.23 -2.25
C MET A 127 0.15 -7.02 -3.28
N LEU A 128 1.39 -6.62 -3.55
CA LEU A 128 2.27 -7.34 -4.47
C LEU A 128 2.56 -8.76 -3.97
N GLU A 129 2.83 -8.92 -2.67
CA GLU A 129 3.19 -10.20 -2.05
C GLU A 129 1.99 -11.16 -1.96
N ASN A 130 0.80 -10.68 -1.65
CA ASN A 130 -0.34 -11.53 -1.31
C ASN A 130 -1.38 -11.66 -2.43
N LYS A 131 -1.44 -10.71 -3.36
CA LYS A 131 -2.46 -10.69 -4.43
C LYS A 131 -1.84 -10.76 -5.83
N ALA A 132 -0.72 -10.11 -6.07
CA ALA A 132 -0.15 -9.92 -7.42
C ALA A 132 1.17 -10.65 -7.65
N LEU A 133 1.62 -11.53 -6.74
CA LEU A 133 2.92 -12.21 -6.82
C LEU A 133 3.11 -12.94 -8.15
N TYR A 134 2.07 -13.61 -8.66
CA TYR A 134 2.11 -14.32 -9.93
C TYR A 134 2.40 -13.40 -11.14
N ILE A 135 1.98 -12.13 -11.08
CA ILE A 135 2.30 -11.15 -12.13
C ILE A 135 3.78 -10.74 -12.01
N ILE A 136 4.25 -10.54 -10.80
CA ILE A 136 5.64 -10.19 -10.53
C ILE A 136 6.60 -11.29 -11.00
N GLU A 137 6.27 -12.55 -10.73
CA GLU A 137 7.09 -13.69 -11.18
C GLU A 137 7.15 -13.79 -12.69
N ARG A 138 6.03 -13.57 -13.38
CA ARG A 138 6.02 -13.49 -14.85
C ARG A 138 6.88 -12.34 -15.37
N MET A 139 6.86 -11.19 -14.69
CA MET A 139 7.71 -10.06 -15.07
C MET A 139 9.19 -10.37 -14.82
N ARG A 140 9.54 -11.05 -13.73
CA ARG A 140 10.90 -11.52 -13.46
C ARG A 140 11.39 -12.43 -14.55
N GLU A 141 10.57 -13.39 -14.95
CA GLU A 141 10.93 -14.35 -16.02
C GLU A 141 11.12 -13.62 -17.36
N ALA A 142 10.20 -12.76 -17.74
CA ALA A 142 10.31 -11.98 -18.97
C ALA A 142 11.56 -11.07 -18.98
N ASN A 143 11.90 -10.48 -17.82
CA ASN A 143 13.04 -9.57 -17.71
C ASN A 143 14.41 -10.27 -17.80
N LYS A 144 14.48 -11.59 -17.71
CA LYS A 144 15.71 -12.36 -17.99
C LYS A 144 16.14 -12.23 -19.45
N ASN A 145 15.17 -12.14 -20.36
CA ASN A 145 15.41 -12.19 -21.80
C ASN A 145 15.16 -10.84 -22.51
N GLN A 146 14.33 -9.97 -21.93
CA GLN A 146 13.96 -8.70 -22.54
C GLN A 146 13.92 -7.58 -21.51
N ASP A 147 14.21 -6.37 -21.98
CA ASP A 147 13.96 -5.15 -21.19
C ASP A 147 12.45 -4.95 -21.02
N ILE A 148 12.05 -4.33 -19.90
CA ILE A 148 10.65 -3.98 -19.64
C ILE A 148 10.57 -2.46 -19.42
N VAL A 149 9.63 -1.81 -20.07
CA VAL A 149 9.29 -0.40 -19.87
C VAL A 149 7.94 -0.32 -19.17
N LEU A 150 7.95 0.03 -17.88
CA LEU A 150 6.75 0.25 -17.10
C LEU A 150 6.20 1.65 -17.38
N LEU A 151 4.92 1.74 -17.71
CA LEU A 151 4.24 3.02 -17.93
C LEU A 151 3.43 3.43 -16.70
N ASP A 152 3.67 4.66 -16.23
CA ASP A 152 2.89 5.29 -15.17
C ASP A 152 2.62 6.76 -15.52
N TYR A 153 1.60 7.36 -14.92
CA TYR A 153 1.36 8.81 -15.04
C TYR A 153 2.42 9.62 -14.29
N GLU A 154 2.88 9.11 -13.16
CA GLU A 154 3.96 9.69 -12.36
C GLU A 154 5.25 8.89 -12.57
N THR A 155 6.38 9.59 -12.62
CA THR A 155 7.69 8.95 -12.85
C THR A 155 8.69 9.26 -11.75
N ASN A 156 8.22 9.78 -10.61
CA ASN A 156 9.06 10.03 -9.44
C ASN A 156 9.46 8.70 -8.79
N CYS A 157 10.74 8.40 -8.80
CA CYS A 157 11.34 7.21 -8.18
C CYS A 157 12.03 7.52 -6.84
N ASP A 158 12.01 8.76 -6.40
CA ASP A 158 12.62 9.19 -5.14
C ASP A 158 11.54 9.27 -4.05
N ILE A 159 11.64 8.38 -3.05
CA ILE A 159 10.71 8.32 -1.92
C ILE A 159 10.74 9.62 -1.13
N THR A 160 11.91 10.27 -1.01
CA THR A 160 12.09 11.49 -0.22
C THR A 160 11.58 12.74 -0.92
N ASN A 161 11.44 12.69 -2.25
CA ASN A 161 10.88 13.79 -3.01
C ASN A 161 9.35 13.88 -2.84
N VAL A 162 8.92 14.66 -1.87
CA VAL A 162 7.51 14.88 -1.53
C VAL A 162 6.80 15.90 -2.41
N THR A 163 7.51 16.58 -3.30
CA THR A 163 6.91 17.57 -4.22
C THR A 163 6.09 16.92 -5.33
N LYS A 164 6.30 15.62 -5.57
CA LYS A 164 5.59 14.82 -6.57
C LYS A 164 5.09 13.51 -5.95
N PRO A 165 3.95 12.98 -6.42
CA PRO A 165 3.53 11.64 -6.04
C PRO A 165 4.61 10.61 -6.40
N LEU A 166 4.73 9.57 -5.60
CA LEU A 166 5.60 8.43 -5.90
C LEU A 166 4.97 7.59 -7.01
N SER A 167 5.79 7.17 -7.98
CA SER A 167 5.36 6.24 -9.02
C SER A 167 5.13 4.85 -8.43
N HIS A 168 3.96 4.27 -8.67
CA HIS A 168 3.73 2.87 -8.30
C HIS A 168 4.49 1.92 -9.24
N ALA A 169 4.78 2.32 -10.48
CA ALA A 169 5.66 1.58 -11.36
C ALA A 169 7.09 1.46 -10.79
N TYR A 170 7.56 2.45 -10.04
CA TYR A 170 8.83 2.34 -9.29
C TYR A 170 8.76 1.24 -8.22
N LEU A 171 7.66 1.13 -7.50
CA LEU A 171 7.48 0.07 -6.50
C LEU A 171 7.43 -1.32 -7.15
N VAL A 172 6.75 -1.45 -8.30
CA VAL A 172 6.76 -2.68 -9.11
C VAL A 172 8.19 -3.04 -9.54
N LYS A 173 8.91 -2.07 -10.14
CA LYS A 173 10.31 -2.26 -10.55
C LYS A 173 11.17 -2.75 -9.39
N ALA A 174 11.15 -2.02 -8.28
CA ALA A 174 11.95 -2.35 -7.09
C ALA A 174 11.65 -3.77 -6.59
N TYR A 175 10.37 -4.15 -6.55
CA TYR A 175 9.97 -5.47 -6.10
C TYR A 175 10.36 -6.59 -7.08
N VAL A 176 10.27 -6.36 -8.40
CA VAL A 176 10.75 -7.31 -9.42
C VAL A 176 12.26 -7.51 -9.32
N GLU A 177 13.01 -6.42 -9.12
CA GLU A 177 14.48 -6.43 -8.99
C GLU A 177 14.97 -6.90 -7.61
N GLY A 178 14.07 -7.20 -6.66
CA GLY A 178 14.44 -7.62 -5.31
C GLY A 178 15.02 -6.50 -4.45
N ILE A 179 14.76 -5.24 -4.81
CA ILE A 179 15.22 -4.06 -4.07
C ILE A 179 14.13 -3.67 -3.06
N ALA A 180 14.48 -3.58 -1.78
CA ALA A 180 13.59 -3.00 -0.78
C ALA A 180 13.67 -1.46 -0.88
N PRO A 181 12.66 -0.77 -1.44
CA PRO A 181 12.70 0.68 -1.58
C PRO A 181 12.66 1.42 -0.24
N TYR A 182 12.21 0.73 0.79
CA TYR A 182 12.15 1.18 2.17
C TYR A 182 12.10 -0.04 3.09
N GLU A 183 13.03 -0.14 4.03
CA GLU A 183 12.96 -1.12 5.11
C GLU A 183 12.03 -0.59 6.20
N ASP A 184 11.00 -1.37 6.54
CA ASP A 184 10.18 -1.09 7.71
C ASP A 184 11.10 -1.12 8.94
N VAL A 185 11.36 0.05 9.52
CA VAL A 185 11.98 0.13 10.83
C VAL A 185 11.02 -0.58 11.77
N LYS A 186 11.49 -1.66 12.42
CA LYS A 186 10.72 -2.36 13.47
C LYS A 186 10.35 -1.32 14.53
N GLU A 187 9.12 -0.82 14.46
CA GLU A 187 8.63 0.14 15.44
C GLU A 187 8.43 -0.56 16.76
N LYS A 188 9.02 0.00 17.81
CA LYS A 188 8.59 -0.31 19.17
C LYS A 188 7.21 0.29 19.35
N ILE A 189 6.18 -0.56 19.40
CA ILE A 189 4.80 -0.10 19.62
C ILE A 189 4.68 0.27 21.11
N VAL A 190 4.51 1.57 21.37
CA VAL A 190 4.17 2.06 22.71
C VAL A 190 2.66 2.00 22.85
N HIS A 191 2.16 1.01 23.59
CA HIS A 191 0.76 0.98 23.99
C HIS A 191 0.57 1.86 25.22
N HIS A 192 -0.11 2.98 25.07
CA HIS A 192 -0.62 3.73 26.20
C HIS A 192 -1.94 3.11 26.67
N HIS A 193 -1.88 2.34 27.73
CA HIS A 193 -3.09 1.94 28.44
C HIS A 193 -3.48 3.06 29.44
N TYR A 194 -4.56 3.77 29.13
CA TYR A 194 -5.22 4.62 30.11
C TYR A 194 -6.09 3.75 31.01
N TYR A 195 -5.57 3.35 32.17
CA TYR A 195 -6.39 2.84 33.24
C TYR A 195 -6.14 3.64 34.50
N THR A 196 -7.21 4.29 35.00
CA THR A 196 -7.36 4.81 36.40
C THR A 196 -6.10 5.40 37.02
N GLY A 197 -5.58 6.51 36.47
CA GLY A 197 -4.62 7.36 37.17
C GLY A 197 -3.17 6.86 37.31
N LYS A 198 -2.83 5.67 36.84
CA LYS A 198 -1.44 5.17 36.79
C LYS A 198 -1.05 4.84 35.36
N ARG A 199 -0.02 5.52 34.84
CA ARG A 199 0.55 5.25 33.52
C ARG A 199 1.49 4.02 33.66
N THR A 200 1.14 2.91 33.02
CA THR A 200 2.08 1.80 32.81
C THR A 200 2.49 1.85 31.34
N ILE A 201 3.79 2.01 31.08
CA ILE A 201 4.35 1.95 29.72
C ILE A 201 4.87 0.53 29.54
N SER A 202 4.24 -0.26 28.67
CA SER A 202 4.77 -1.57 28.24
C SER A 202 5.24 -1.48 26.80
N TRP A 203 6.42 -2.04 26.56
CA TRP A 203 7.01 -2.13 25.22
C TRP A 203 6.76 -3.54 24.70
N THR A 204 6.01 -3.69 23.62
CA THR A 204 5.82 -4.95 22.91
C THR A 204 6.22 -4.80 21.45
N THR A 205 6.90 -5.77 20.88
CA THR A 205 7.23 -5.81 19.46
C THR A 205 6.04 -6.34 18.64
N GLU A 206 5.95 -5.99 17.35
CA GLU A 206 4.91 -6.56 16.47
C GLU A 206 4.94 -8.10 16.47
N GLU A 207 6.11 -8.71 16.60
CA GLU A 207 6.27 -10.17 16.70
C GLU A 207 5.60 -10.74 17.96
N GLU A 208 5.68 -10.06 19.09
CA GLU A 208 5.06 -10.52 20.35
C GLU A 208 3.53 -10.37 20.31
N VAL A 209 3.02 -9.32 19.64
CA VAL A 209 1.58 -9.14 19.40
C VAL A 209 1.08 -10.23 18.44
N PHE A 210 1.81 -10.51 17.36
CA PHE A 210 1.45 -11.54 16.40
C PHE A 210 1.44 -12.95 17.01
N LYS A 211 2.45 -13.28 17.84
CA LYS A 211 2.49 -14.54 18.58
C LYS A 211 1.35 -14.68 19.59
N LYS A 212 0.97 -13.58 20.26
CA LYS A 212 -0.19 -13.59 21.18
C LYS A 212 -1.51 -13.79 20.45
N VAL A 213 -1.71 -13.15 19.30
CA VAL A 213 -2.91 -13.34 18.47
C VAL A 213 -3.00 -14.77 17.95
N GLN A 214 -1.93 -15.33 17.40
CA GLN A 214 -1.91 -16.73 16.96
C GLN A 214 -2.14 -17.72 18.11
N SER A 215 -1.59 -17.46 19.29
CA SER A 215 -1.81 -18.32 20.46
C SER A 215 -3.25 -18.23 20.99
N GLN A 216 -3.93 -17.10 20.79
CA GLN A 216 -5.33 -16.93 21.16
C GLN A 216 -6.24 -17.64 20.14
N GLU A 217 -5.99 -17.50 18.85
CA GLU A 217 -6.72 -18.21 17.79
C GLU A 217 -6.60 -19.73 17.91
N GLN A 218 -5.41 -20.25 18.30
CA GLN A 218 -5.21 -21.67 18.57
C GLN A 218 -5.99 -22.14 19.80
N LYS A 219 -6.07 -21.34 20.87
CA LYS A 219 -6.89 -21.66 22.05
C LYS A 219 -8.37 -21.64 21.76
N ASP A 220 -8.85 -20.66 20.99
CA ASP A 220 -10.25 -20.55 20.62
C ASP A 220 -10.68 -21.68 19.67
N THR A 221 -9.78 -22.13 18.78
CA THR A 221 -9.99 -23.30 17.91
C THR A 221 -10.00 -24.61 18.72
N GLN A 222 -9.16 -24.73 19.75
CA GLN A 222 -9.11 -25.90 20.63
C GLN A 222 -10.34 -25.99 21.53
N LEU A 223 -10.84 -24.86 22.02
CA LEU A 223 -12.10 -24.78 22.78
C LEU A 223 -13.34 -25.14 21.95
N SER A 224 -13.35 -24.84 20.65
CA SER A 224 -14.45 -25.22 19.75
C SER A 224 -14.49 -26.73 19.43
N ILE A 225 -13.36 -27.42 19.53
CA ILE A 225 -13.27 -28.88 19.30
C ILE A 225 -13.70 -29.69 20.54
N GLU A 226 -13.65 -29.11 21.75
CA GLU A 226 -14.09 -29.81 22.99
C GLU A 226 -15.61 -29.73 23.26
N PHE A 227 -16.40 -29.04 22.43
CA PHE A 227 -17.85 -28.90 22.63
C PHE A 227 -18.71 -29.70 21.64
N ASP A 228 -18.11 -30.56 20.79
CA ASP A 228 -18.86 -31.49 19.90
C ASP A 228 -18.75 -32.95 20.44
N PHE A 229 -19.35 -33.19 21.64
CA PHE A 229 -19.73 -34.53 22.12
C PHE A 229 -21.07 -34.48 22.87
#